data_1c5999993f5aa398851324e01392637c
#
_entry.id   1c5999993f5aa398851324e01392637c
#
_cell.length_a   1.000
_cell.length_b   1.000
_cell.length_c   1.000
_cell.angle_alpha   90.00
_cell.angle_beta   90.00
_cell.angle_gamma   90.00
#
_symmetry.space_group_name_H-M   'P 1'
#
loop_
_entity.id
_entity.type
_entity.pdbx_description
1 polymer ?
#
loop_
_entity_poly.entity_id
_entity_poly.type
_entity_poly.pdbx_seq_one_letter_code
_entity_poly.pdbx_strand_id
1 'polypeptide(L)'
;VHQEHPLYRNNPQWATPLYLPDGTMNTEKWDEHRLTTWFDTFMPTLDLENPEVYEPMTDSALFWVTHYPFDGFRHDATKHIPEVFWRTLTRKIKQNVSDKRTIFQIGETYGSHDLISGYISSGMLNSQFDFNVYDAAVATFARKNVPFSDLNSKLIEGFGYYGWHNLMGIIT
;
A
#
# COMPACT_ATOMS: atom_id res chain seq x y z
N VAL A 1 0.40 14.17 1.77
CA VAL A 1 1.43 15.21 2.01
C VAL A 1 0.93 16.21 3.04
N HIS A 2 1.84 16.98 3.68
CA HIS A 2 1.43 18.08 4.56
C HIS A 2 1.00 19.30 3.73
N GLN A 3 -0.02 20.03 4.18
CA GLN A 3 -0.54 21.23 3.45
C GLN A 3 0.51 22.33 3.24
N GLU A 4 1.54 22.41 4.09
CA GLU A 4 2.63 23.36 3.97
C GLU A 4 3.74 22.90 3.00
N HIS A 5 3.68 21.64 2.53
CA HIS A 5 4.69 21.11 1.63
C HIS A 5 4.63 21.78 0.26
N PRO A 6 5.78 22.15 -0.36
CA PRO A 6 5.80 22.83 -1.67
C PRO A 6 5.02 22.09 -2.76
N LEU A 7 5.02 20.76 -2.74
CA LEU A 7 4.26 19.95 -3.69
C LEU A 7 2.76 20.33 -3.68
N TYR A 8 2.15 20.40 -2.49
CA TYR A 8 0.74 20.77 -2.35
C TYR A 8 0.52 22.27 -2.62
N ARG A 9 1.37 23.14 -2.06
CA ARG A 9 1.24 24.59 -2.27
C ARG A 9 1.31 25.00 -3.74
N ASN A 10 2.15 24.33 -4.52
CA ASN A 10 2.30 24.61 -5.94
C ASN A 10 1.24 23.91 -6.80
N ASN A 11 0.63 22.84 -6.30
CA ASN A 11 -0.34 22.02 -7.03
C ASN A 11 -1.52 21.62 -6.13
N PRO A 12 -2.29 22.57 -5.57
CA PRO A 12 -3.41 22.25 -4.68
C PRO A 12 -4.51 21.42 -5.38
N GLN A 13 -4.63 21.55 -6.71
CA GLN A 13 -5.53 20.77 -7.56
C GLN A 13 -5.15 19.28 -7.68
N TRP A 14 -3.98 18.89 -7.21
CA TRP A 14 -3.56 17.49 -7.17
C TRP A 14 -4.12 16.72 -5.97
N ALA A 15 -4.74 17.40 -5.03
CA ALA A 15 -5.36 16.78 -3.87
C ALA A 15 -6.83 16.43 -4.14
N THR A 16 -7.28 15.36 -3.51
CA THR A 16 -8.70 15.02 -3.46
C THR A 16 -9.47 16.06 -2.63
N PRO A 17 -10.79 16.21 -2.84
CA PRO A 17 -11.59 17.15 -2.06
C PRO A 17 -11.63 16.80 -0.58
N LEU A 18 -11.44 17.82 0.29
CA LEU A 18 -11.61 17.67 1.73
C LEU A 18 -13.08 17.46 2.14
N TYR A 19 -14.02 17.94 1.34
CA TYR A 19 -15.45 17.79 1.61
C TYR A 19 -16.10 16.90 0.56
N LEU A 20 -16.94 15.97 1.01
CA LEU A 20 -17.79 15.15 0.15
C LEU A 20 -18.95 15.98 -0.44
N PRO A 21 -19.64 15.47 -1.47
CA PRO A 21 -20.76 16.20 -2.09
C PRO A 21 -21.91 16.53 -1.13
N ASP A 22 -22.07 15.77 -0.05
CA ASP A 22 -23.06 16.02 0.99
C ASP A 22 -22.62 17.06 2.05
N GLY A 23 -21.42 17.64 1.87
CA GLY A 23 -20.83 18.62 2.77
C GLY A 23 -20.11 18.03 3.99
N THR A 24 -20.07 16.71 4.14
CA THR A 24 -19.32 16.07 5.22
C THR A 24 -17.81 16.09 4.93
N MET A 25 -17.03 16.14 6.01
CA MET A 25 -15.57 16.14 5.90
C MET A 25 -15.06 14.74 5.53
N ASN A 26 -14.21 14.66 4.53
CA ASN A 26 -13.61 13.41 4.05
C ASN A 26 -12.25 13.16 4.73
N THR A 27 -12.27 13.02 6.06
CA THR A 27 -11.12 12.67 6.87
C THR A 27 -11.37 11.36 7.59
N GLU A 28 -10.32 10.55 7.78
CA GLU A 28 -10.34 9.28 8.53
C GLU A 28 -11.40 8.26 8.06
N LYS A 29 -11.85 8.37 6.82
CA LYS A 29 -12.80 7.42 6.20
C LYS A 29 -12.04 6.28 5.51
N TRP A 30 -11.30 5.52 6.30
CA TRP A 30 -10.26 4.56 5.86
C TRP A 30 -10.75 3.42 4.98
N ASP A 31 -12.01 3.06 5.06
CA ASP A 31 -12.60 1.95 4.30
C ASP A 31 -13.59 2.45 3.24
N GLU A 32 -14.46 3.38 3.58
CA GLU A 32 -15.49 3.91 2.67
C GLU A 32 -14.91 4.76 1.54
N HIS A 33 -13.92 5.61 1.88
CA HIS A 33 -13.29 6.54 0.95
C HIS A 33 -11.77 6.36 0.91
N ARG A 34 -11.30 5.12 0.97
CA ARG A 34 -9.89 4.78 1.16
C ARG A 34 -8.91 5.43 0.18
N LEU A 35 -9.35 5.74 -1.04
CA LEU A 35 -8.50 6.36 -2.07
C LEU A 35 -8.52 7.89 -2.05
N THR A 36 -9.50 8.49 -1.36
CA THR A 36 -9.72 9.94 -1.39
C THR A 36 -9.71 10.60 -0.02
N THR A 37 -9.84 9.82 1.06
CA THR A 37 -9.89 10.36 2.42
C THR A 37 -8.57 11.01 2.82
N TRP A 38 -8.63 12.17 3.43
CA TRP A 38 -7.47 12.80 4.02
C TRP A 38 -7.11 12.13 5.34
N PHE A 39 -5.83 12.03 5.63
CA PHE A 39 -5.34 11.46 6.89
C PHE A 39 -5.55 12.39 8.07
N ASP A 40 -5.63 13.69 7.82
CA ASP A 40 -6.06 14.74 8.74
C ASP A 40 -6.42 15.99 7.92
N THR A 41 -7.05 16.98 8.53
CA THR A 41 -7.43 18.24 7.87
C THR A 41 -6.26 19.02 7.28
N PHE A 42 -5.05 18.81 7.81
CA PHE A 42 -3.79 19.41 7.34
C PHE A 42 -2.94 18.46 6.48
N MET A 43 -3.43 17.23 6.23
CA MET A 43 -2.74 16.21 5.45
C MET A 43 -3.52 15.83 4.18
N PRO A 44 -3.48 16.68 3.13
CA PRO A 44 -4.09 16.39 1.85
C PRO A 44 -3.69 15.03 1.28
N THR A 45 -4.68 14.29 0.80
CA THR A 45 -4.46 13.08 0.00
C THR A 45 -4.35 13.47 -1.47
N LEU A 46 -3.31 13.01 -2.15
CA LEU A 46 -3.13 13.23 -3.57
C LEU A 46 -4.10 12.35 -4.38
N ASP A 47 -4.67 12.91 -5.43
CA ASP A 47 -5.50 12.17 -6.40
C ASP A 47 -4.61 11.31 -7.31
N LEU A 48 -4.23 10.15 -6.80
CA LEU A 48 -3.36 9.21 -7.51
C LEU A 48 -4.10 8.37 -8.58
N GLU A 49 -5.38 8.63 -8.83
CA GLU A 49 -6.09 8.13 -10.01
C GLU A 49 -5.87 9.05 -11.22
N ASN A 50 -5.50 10.31 -10.98
CA ASN A 50 -5.20 11.29 -12.02
C ASN A 50 -3.78 11.06 -12.60
N PRO A 51 -3.63 10.85 -13.93
CA PRO A 51 -2.33 10.68 -14.56
C PRO A 51 -1.39 11.88 -14.40
N GLU A 52 -1.90 13.10 -14.33
CA GLU A 52 -1.08 14.28 -14.05
C GLU A 52 -0.42 14.25 -12.67
N VAL A 53 -0.96 13.43 -11.75
CA VAL A 53 -0.46 13.25 -10.38
C VAL A 53 0.37 11.96 -10.27
N TYR A 54 -0.17 10.81 -10.68
CA TYR A 54 0.55 9.56 -10.46
C TYR A 54 1.78 9.38 -11.34
N GLU A 55 1.81 9.97 -12.54
CA GLU A 55 2.99 9.86 -13.41
C GLU A 55 4.24 10.50 -12.77
N PRO A 56 4.24 11.79 -12.36
CA PRO A 56 5.41 12.38 -11.72
C PRO A 56 5.71 11.78 -10.34
N MET A 57 4.69 11.30 -9.61
CA MET A 57 4.92 10.65 -8.30
C MET A 57 5.61 9.29 -8.46
N THR A 58 5.24 8.53 -9.48
CA THR A 58 5.95 7.26 -9.79
C THR A 58 7.35 7.49 -10.35
N ASP A 59 7.59 8.59 -11.10
CA ASP A 59 8.93 8.98 -11.52
C ASP A 59 9.82 9.36 -10.34
N SER A 60 9.26 10.06 -9.35
CA SER A 60 9.97 10.38 -8.10
C SER A 60 10.35 9.12 -7.32
N ALA A 61 9.49 8.10 -7.28
CA ALA A 61 9.83 6.82 -6.66
C ALA A 61 10.90 6.07 -7.46
N LEU A 62 10.77 6.04 -8.80
CA LEU A 62 11.73 5.41 -9.70
C LEU A 62 13.14 5.99 -9.55
N PHE A 63 13.26 7.32 -9.35
CA PHE A 63 14.52 8.01 -9.16
C PHE A 63 15.41 7.32 -8.12
N TRP A 64 14.85 6.90 -7.00
CA TRP A 64 15.62 6.31 -5.90
C TRP A 64 16.30 4.99 -6.27
N VAL A 65 15.59 4.10 -6.97
CA VAL A 65 16.12 2.79 -7.36
C VAL A 65 16.97 2.82 -8.63
N THR A 66 16.92 3.91 -9.40
CA THR A 66 17.79 4.10 -10.56
C THR A 66 19.10 4.80 -10.23
N HIS A 67 19.11 5.68 -9.21
CA HIS A 67 20.29 6.47 -8.85
C HIS A 67 21.04 5.94 -7.61
N TYR A 68 20.39 5.13 -6.79
CA TYR A 68 20.95 4.57 -5.56
C TYR A 68 20.81 3.05 -5.53
N PRO A 69 21.69 2.32 -4.85
CA PRO A 69 21.69 0.87 -4.80
C PRO A 69 20.66 0.30 -3.80
N PHE A 70 19.42 0.77 -3.86
CA PHE A 70 18.33 0.21 -3.06
C PHE A 70 17.82 -1.09 -3.70
N ASP A 71 17.54 -2.09 -2.88
CA ASP A 71 17.03 -3.39 -3.32
C ASP A 71 15.51 -3.44 -3.40
N GLY A 72 14.82 -2.41 -2.90
CA GLY A 72 13.37 -2.37 -2.94
C GLY A 72 12.73 -1.25 -2.15
N PHE A 73 11.42 -1.41 -1.96
CA PHE A 73 10.57 -0.48 -1.22
C PHE A 73 9.72 -1.20 -0.19
N ARG A 74 9.55 -0.59 0.96
CA ARG A 74 8.40 -0.79 1.83
C ARG A 74 7.43 0.36 1.58
N HIS A 75 6.26 0.02 1.10
CA HIS A 75 5.20 0.98 0.80
C HIS A 75 4.24 1.10 1.98
N ASP A 76 4.14 2.31 2.51
CA ASP A 76 3.23 2.66 3.58
C ASP A 76 1.79 2.77 3.05
N ALA A 77 0.80 2.41 3.90
CA ALA A 77 -0.61 2.66 3.63
C ALA A 77 -1.09 2.26 2.22
N THR A 78 -0.65 1.10 1.73
CA THR A 78 -0.84 0.64 0.35
C THR A 78 -2.30 0.66 -0.12
N LYS A 79 -3.26 0.32 0.77
CA LYS A 79 -4.69 0.30 0.44
C LYS A 79 -5.27 1.68 0.09
N HIS A 80 -4.57 2.76 0.46
CA HIS A 80 -4.97 4.14 0.18
C HIS A 80 -4.43 4.67 -1.15
N ILE A 81 -3.75 3.82 -1.90
CA ILE A 81 -3.14 4.14 -3.19
C ILE A 81 -3.78 3.24 -4.25
N PRO A 82 -4.28 3.81 -5.37
CA PRO A 82 -4.98 3.04 -6.39
C PRO A 82 -4.05 2.10 -7.16
N GLU A 83 -4.60 1.01 -7.69
CA GLU A 83 -3.84 0.01 -8.44
C GLU A 83 -3.10 0.58 -9.65
N VAL A 84 -3.65 1.61 -10.29
CA VAL A 84 -3.00 2.25 -11.45
C VAL A 84 -1.63 2.81 -11.09
N PHE A 85 -1.48 3.36 -9.88
CA PHE A 85 -0.19 3.82 -9.36
C PHE A 85 0.81 2.66 -9.26
N TRP A 86 0.41 1.56 -8.62
CA TRP A 86 1.28 0.39 -8.42
C TRP A 86 1.67 -0.27 -9.73
N ARG A 87 0.72 -0.41 -10.66
CA ARG A 87 0.98 -0.92 -12.00
C ARG A 87 1.96 -0.04 -12.78
N THR A 88 1.78 1.28 -12.68
CA THR A 88 2.66 2.25 -13.36
C THR A 88 4.06 2.22 -12.76
N LEU A 89 4.20 2.25 -11.43
CA LEU A 89 5.50 2.18 -10.76
C LEU A 89 6.22 0.87 -11.10
N THR A 90 5.56 -0.27 -10.98
CA THR A 90 6.17 -1.57 -11.28
C THR A 90 6.58 -1.70 -12.75
N ARG A 91 5.77 -1.19 -13.68
CA ARG A 91 6.13 -1.12 -15.10
C ARG A 91 7.38 -0.25 -15.31
N LYS A 92 7.43 0.95 -14.73
CA LYS A 92 8.59 1.85 -14.83
C LYS A 92 9.85 1.22 -14.25
N ILE A 93 9.77 0.58 -13.10
CA ILE A 93 10.89 -0.15 -12.48
C ILE A 93 11.42 -1.22 -13.45
N LYS A 94 10.55 -2.07 -13.98
CA LYS A 94 10.93 -3.14 -14.93
C LYS A 94 11.57 -2.63 -16.22
N GLN A 95 11.17 -1.44 -16.67
CA GLN A 95 11.70 -0.84 -17.89
C GLN A 95 13.02 -0.10 -17.71
N ASN A 96 13.28 0.43 -16.52
CA ASN A 96 14.39 1.37 -16.30
C ASN A 96 15.47 0.85 -15.34
N VAL A 97 15.17 -0.15 -14.51
CA VAL A 97 16.20 -0.76 -13.67
C VAL A 97 16.85 -1.89 -14.45
N SER A 98 18.16 -1.75 -14.65
CA SER A 98 18.94 -2.65 -15.52
C SER A 98 18.91 -4.12 -15.07
N ASP A 99 19.03 -4.98 -16.01
CA ASP A 99 18.80 -6.41 -16.20
C ASP A 99 19.26 -7.40 -15.13
N LYS A 100 19.88 -6.98 -14.07
CA LYS A 100 20.48 -7.88 -13.08
C LYS A 100 20.00 -7.66 -11.64
N ARG A 101 19.16 -6.67 -11.42
CA ARG A 101 18.71 -6.32 -10.08
C ARG A 101 17.19 -6.38 -9.97
N THR A 102 16.71 -7.25 -9.12
CA THR A 102 15.29 -7.30 -8.78
C THR A 102 14.98 -6.28 -7.71
N ILE A 103 14.06 -5.36 -7.99
CA ILE A 103 13.54 -4.42 -6.99
C ILE A 103 12.34 -5.08 -6.31
N PHE A 104 12.51 -5.41 -5.04
CA PHE A 104 11.46 -6.01 -4.23
C PHE A 104 10.52 -4.95 -3.67
N GLN A 105 9.21 -5.16 -3.79
CA GLN A 105 8.19 -4.24 -3.31
C GLN A 105 7.29 -4.95 -2.31
N ILE A 106 7.30 -4.51 -1.05
CA ILE A 106 6.40 -4.97 -0.01
C ILE A 106 5.46 -3.85 0.43
N GLY A 107 4.18 -4.13 0.50
CA GLY A 107 3.15 -3.18 0.89
C GLY A 107 2.65 -3.38 2.31
N GLU A 108 2.11 -2.33 2.89
CA GLU A 108 1.41 -2.36 4.16
C GLU A 108 -0.08 -2.12 3.95
N THR A 109 -0.87 -3.17 4.12
CA THR A 109 -2.33 -3.11 4.05
C THR A 109 -2.92 -3.80 5.26
N TYR A 110 -3.52 -3.04 6.18
CA TYR A 110 -4.34 -3.61 7.23
C TYR A 110 -5.77 -3.84 6.68
N GLY A 111 -6.22 -5.09 6.66
CA GLY A 111 -7.51 -5.46 6.10
C GLY A 111 -7.71 -6.97 5.93
N SER A 112 -8.76 -7.36 5.20
CA SER A 112 -9.04 -8.75 4.89
C SER A 112 -8.00 -9.35 3.93
N HIS A 113 -7.89 -10.68 3.93
CA HIS A 113 -7.06 -11.41 2.96
C HIS A 113 -7.38 -11.04 1.51
N ASP A 114 -8.67 -10.86 1.21
CA ASP A 114 -9.12 -10.46 -0.13
C ASP A 114 -8.55 -9.09 -0.54
N LEU A 115 -8.66 -8.08 0.33
CA LEU A 115 -8.09 -6.75 0.08
C LEU A 115 -6.57 -6.81 -0.08
N ILE A 116 -5.88 -7.53 0.80
CA ILE A 116 -4.41 -7.65 0.77
C ILE A 116 -3.97 -8.33 -0.52
N SER A 117 -4.61 -9.44 -0.91
CA SER A 117 -4.25 -10.21 -2.10
C SER A 117 -4.42 -9.41 -3.40
N GLY A 118 -5.37 -8.47 -3.43
CA GLY A 118 -5.63 -7.62 -4.58
C GLY A 118 -4.43 -6.78 -5.03
N TYR A 119 -3.47 -6.51 -4.14
CA TYR A 119 -2.26 -5.73 -4.46
C TYR A 119 -1.05 -6.59 -4.84
N ILE A 120 -1.15 -7.93 -4.73
CA ILE A 120 -0.03 -8.83 -5.02
C ILE A 120 -0.17 -9.40 -6.42
N SER A 121 0.72 -9.03 -7.31
CA SER A 121 0.79 -9.61 -8.65
C SER A 121 2.12 -9.30 -9.33
N SER A 122 2.40 -9.99 -10.43
CA SER A 122 3.57 -9.71 -11.28
C SER A 122 3.57 -8.29 -11.88
N GLY A 123 2.42 -7.62 -11.89
CA GLY A 123 2.24 -6.26 -12.40
C GLY A 123 2.17 -5.19 -11.30
N MET A 124 2.15 -5.57 -10.04
CA MET A 124 2.08 -4.66 -8.89
C MET A 124 3.14 -5.00 -7.84
N LEU A 125 2.73 -5.23 -6.58
CA LEU A 125 3.67 -5.55 -5.51
C LEU A 125 4.07 -7.03 -5.50
N ASN A 126 5.26 -7.30 -5.00
CA ASN A 126 5.75 -8.68 -4.82
C ASN A 126 5.17 -9.33 -3.57
N SER A 127 4.89 -8.53 -2.54
CA SER A 127 4.51 -9.00 -1.22
C SER A 127 3.69 -7.96 -0.47
N GLN A 128 3.02 -8.43 0.60
CA GLN A 128 2.36 -7.61 1.60
C GLN A 128 2.70 -8.10 3.00
N PHE A 129 2.53 -7.25 4.01
CA PHE A 129 2.52 -7.70 5.40
C PHE A 129 1.22 -8.43 5.70
N ASP A 130 1.32 -9.61 6.33
CA ASP A 130 0.17 -10.41 6.71
C ASP A 130 -0.28 -10.09 8.15
N PHE A 131 -1.09 -9.07 8.29
CA PHE A 131 -1.65 -8.69 9.59
C PHE A 131 -2.63 -9.74 10.15
N ASN A 132 -3.27 -10.52 9.31
CA ASN A 132 -4.20 -11.55 9.76
C ASN A 132 -3.44 -12.69 10.49
N VAL A 133 -2.30 -13.10 9.95
CA VAL A 133 -1.42 -14.06 10.61
C VAL A 133 -0.73 -13.44 11.82
N TYR A 134 -0.29 -12.17 11.72
CA TYR A 134 0.29 -11.44 12.85
C TYR A 134 -0.67 -11.39 14.06
N ASP A 135 -1.90 -10.95 13.85
CA ASP A 135 -2.90 -10.85 14.91
C ASP A 135 -3.21 -12.22 15.54
N ALA A 136 -3.32 -13.26 14.72
CA ALA A 136 -3.52 -14.62 15.20
C ALA A 136 -2.30 -15.14 15.98
N ALA A 137 -1.09 -14.85 15.54
CA ALA A 137 0.13 -15.21 16.23
C ALA A 137 0.24 -14.52 17.60
N VAL A 138 0.06 -13.20 17.63
CA VAL A 138 0.05 -12.41 18.88
C VAL A 138 -1.02 -12.94 19.84
N ALA A 139 -2.22 -13.21 19.36
CA ALA A 139 -3.29 -13.77 20.19
C ALA A 139 -2.90 -15.14 20.77
N THR A 140 -2.36 -16.03 19.92
CA THR A 140 -2.00 -17.39 20.31
C THR A 140 -0.83 -17.45 21.30
N PHE A 141 0.21 -16.63 21.08
CA PHE A 141 1.42 -16.67 21.92
C PHE A 141 1.32 -15.79 23.16
N ALA A 142 0.59 -14.68 23.11
CA ALA A 142 0.55 -13.70 24.18
C ALA A 142 -0.71 -13.76 25.06
N ARG A 143 -1.79 -14.38 24.61
CA ARG A 143 -3.05 -14.46 25.36
C ARG A 143 -3.29 -15.85 25.93
N LYS A 144 -3.88 -15.92 27.11
CA LYS A 144 -4.29 -17.21 27.71
C LYS A 144 -5.51 -17.77 26.96
N ASN A 145 -5.56 -19.09 26.83
CA ASN A 145 -6.70 -19.83 26.27
C ASN A 145 -7.02 -19.57 24.79
N VAL A 146 -6.05 -19.12 24.00
CA VAL A 146 -6.17 -19.11 22.55
C VAL A 146 -5.44 -20.32 21.98
N PRO A 147 -6.14 -21.23 21.30
CA PRO A 147 -5.52 -22.47 20.82
C PRO A 147 -4.66 -22.23 19.58
N PHE A 148 -3.63 -23.04 19.39
CA PHE A 148 -2.78 -23.01 18.19
C PHE A 148 -3.53 -23.34 16.89
N SER A 149 -4.69 -23.99 16.98
CA SER A 149 -5.58 -24.22 15.84
C SER A 149 -6.03 -22.92 15.16
N ASP A 150 -6.16 -21.84 15.91
CA ASP A 150 -6.61 -20.55 15.36
C ASP A 150 -5.53 -19.94 14.47
N LEU A 151 -4.26 -19.97 14.91
CA LEU A 151 -3.13 -19.57 14.07
C LEU A 151 -3.00 -20.47 12.83
N ASN A 152 -3.12 -21.79 13.01
CA ASN A 152 -3.06 -22.71 11.88
C ASN A 152 -4.19 -22.47 10.86
N SER A 153 -5.40 -22.16 11.34
CA SER A 153 -6.53 -21.82 10.47
C SER A 153 -6.26 -20.56 9.65
N LYS A 154 -5.66 -19.53 10.25
CA LYS A 154 -5.29 -18.29 9.53
C LYS A 154 -4.19 -18.50 8.51
N LEU A 155 -3.21 -19.36 8.81
CA LEU A 155 -2.19 -19.74 7.84
C LEU A 155 -2.79 -20.48 6.63
N ILE A 156 -3.68 -21.45 6.88
CA ILE A 156 -4.36 -22.20 5.81
C ILE A 156 -5.25 -21.26 4.96
N GLU A 157 -6.00 -20.39 5.62
CA GLU A 157 -6.81 -19.38 4.93
C GLU A 157 -5.96 -18.51 4.01
N GLY A 158 -4.83 -17.99 4.51
CA GLY A 158 -3.89 -17.18 3.73
C GLY A 158 -3.36 -17.88 2.48
N PHE A 159 -3.06 -19.18 2.55
CA PHE A 159 -2.64 -19.95 1.37
C PHE A 159 -3.69 -19.97 0.26
N GLY A 160 -4.98 -19.92 0.59
CA GLY A 160 -6.06 -19.85 -0.39
C GLY A 160 -6.10 -18.52 -1.16
N TYR A 161 -5.73 -17.42 -0.51
CA TYR A 161 -5.74 -16.09 -1.11
C TYR A 161 -4.43 -15.74 -1.83
N TYR A 162 -3.29 -16.06 -1.22
CA TYR A 162 -2.00 -15.58 -1.73
C TYR A 162 -1.32 -16.54 -2.69
N GLY A 163 -1.69 -17.81 -2.66
CA GLY A 163 -1.07 -18.88 -3.45
C GLY A 163 0.39 -19.14 -3.05
N TRP A 164 1.00 -20.14 -3.68
CA TRP A 164 2.35 -20.58 -3.37
C TRP A 164 3.48 -19.66 -3.87
N HIS A 165 3.15 -18.71 -4.73
CA HIS A 165 4.14 -17.85 -5.40
C HIS A 165 4.33 -16.51 -4.72
N ASN A 166 3.46 -16.15 -3.79
CA ASN A 166 3.45 -14.84 -3.17
C ASN A 166 4.12 -14.91 -1.80
N LEU A 167 5.13 -14.07 -1.63
CA LEU A 167 5.80 -13.92 -0.36
C LEU A 167 4.96 -13.00 0.54
N MET A 168 4.72 -13.45 1.75
CA MET A 168 4.05 -12.66 2.77
C MET A 168 5.02 -12.40 3.91
N GLY A 169 5.12 -11.14 4.31
CA GLY A 169 5.89 -10.75 5.48
C GLY A 169 5.01 -10.70 6.71
N ILE A 170 5.52 -11.14 7.86
CA ILE A 170 4.87 -10.94 9.15
C ILE A 170 5.50 -9.72 9.80
N ILE A 171 4.68 -8.79 10.30
CA ILE A 171 5.16 -7.69 11.13
C ILE A 171 5.36 -8.21 12.55
N THR A 172 6.49 -7.85 13.16
CA THR A 172 6.82 -8.16 14.55
C THR A 172 6.88 -6.90 15.38
#